data_1a106ddfdf8b8175a99ce4056bf416be
#
_entry.id   1a106ddfdf8b8175a99ce4056bf416be
#
_cell.length_a   1.000
_cell.length_b   1.000
_cell.length_c   1.000
_cell.angle_alpha   90.00
_cell.angle_beta   90.00
_cell.angle_gamma   90.00
#
_symmetry.space_group_name_H-M   'P 1'
#
loop_
_entity.id
_entity.type
_entity.pdbx_description
1 polymer ?
#
loop_
_entity_poly.entity_id
_entity_poly.type
_entity_poly.pdbx_seq_one_letter_code
_entity_poly.pdbx_strand_id
1 'polypeptide(L)'
;MKKKIFMVLSAVAVLTMGVLIVACSNDSNTLNPNEKVILEEVVTTPTLQKNSAAEWAAFNLEIEKLKAKYLTPEVVGRAMRIGRDSGALSKEEKVLIVLADLWGGAHGVKGGLSFGIWGAVAGAVIEGAIESLLMWGGLTLSGCMVGINPLSSIDGLDSDSLANVIGGRHNILIEKIMTSNIDVVNMSSHALLVEITNQYERLFGPLPNLLKSSILSMNIGEIQDPISVDIEQATAQYVNMIVDLNGIQKHAYTEEYLEVMDITLADSEEKTQMLAGIGTGYHSASLWEIEGQP
;
A
#
# COMPACT_ATOMS: atom_id res chain seq x y z
N MET A 1 -6.96 3.64 -28.50
CA MET A 1 -6.32 3.21 -27.25
C MET A 1 -5.87 4.39 -26.37
N LYS A 2 -5.17 5.41 -26.86
CA LYS A 2 -4.69 6.57 -26.05
C LYS A 2 -5.79 7.33 -25.28
N LYS A 3 -7.03 7.42 -25.77
CA LYS A 3 -8.15 8.08 -25.09
C LYS A 3 -8.67 7.34 -23.84
N LYS A 4 -8.56 6.00 -23.78
CA LYS A 4 -9.02 5.21 -22.62
C LYS A 4 -8.04 5.26 -21.45
N ILE A 5 -6.75 5.28 -21.74
CA ILE A 5 -5.69 5.46 -20.72
C ILE A 5 -5.79 6.86 -20.09
N PHE A 6 -6.14 7.88 -20.89
CA PHE A 6 -6.37 9.24 -20.38
C PHE A 6 -7.61 9.32 -19.47
N MET A 7 -8.63 8.50 -19.70
CA MET A 7 -9.82 8.43 -18.82
C MET A 7 -9.50 7.77 -17.48
N VAL A 8 -8.67 6.73 -17.45
CA VAL A 8 -8.25 6.08 -16.19
C VAL A 8 -7.32 7.00 -15.40
N LEU A 9 -6.38 7.68 -16.05
CA LEU A 9 -5.53 8.71 -15.43
C LEU A 9 -6.33 9.93 -14.95
N SER A 10 -7.39 10.32 -15.67
CA SER A 10 -8.30 11.39 -15.24
C SER A 10 -9.18 10.97 -14.07
N ALA A 11 -9.58 9.70 -13.98
CA ALA A 11 -10.32 9.18 -12.84
C ALA A 11 -9.44 9.17 -11.58
N VAL A 12 -8.18 8.78 -11.67
CA VAL A 12 -7.21 8.85 -10.57
C VAL A 12 -6.93 10.31 -10.16
N ALA A 13 -6.91 11.26 -11.09
CA ALA A 13 -6.66 12.69 -10.81
C ALA A 13 -7.90 13.45 -10.29
N VAL A 14 -9.11 12.96 -10.51
CA VAL A 14 -10.38 13.61 -10.06
C VAL A 14 -10.77 13.16 -8.64
N LEU A 15 -10.12 12.11 -8.11
CA LEU A 15 -10.41 11.52 -6.82
C LEU A 15 -9.80 12.27 -5.62
N THR A 16 -9.26 13.49 -5.80
CA THR A 16 -8.52 14.24 -4.78
C THR A 16 -9.26 15.43 -4.16
N MET A 17 -10.53 15.37 -3.77
CA MET A 17 -11.11 16.44 -2.92
C MET A 17 -12.34 16.01 -2.12
N GLY A 18 -12.26 16.21 -0.79
CA GLY A 18 -13.42 16.63 0.01
C GLY A 18 -13.75 15.95 1.33
N VAL A 19 -13.23 16.50 2.39
CA VAL A 19 -13.84 17.02 3.66
C VAL A 19 -14.44 16.10 4.74
N LEU A 20 -13.77 16.17 5.88
CA LEU A 20 -14.07 16.19 7.34
C LEU A 20 -15.50 15.93 7.85
N ILE A 21 -15.61 15.16 8.96
CA ILE A 21 -16.13 15.63 10.27
C ILE A 21 -15.73 14.69 11.42
N VAL A 22 -15.41 15.32 12.56
CA VAL A 22 -14.97 14.81 13.87
C VAL A 22 -16.14 14.28 14.71
N ALA A 23 -15.91 13.22 15.49
CA ALA A 23 -16.55 13.10 16.82
C ALA A 23 -15.77 12.15 17.73
N CYS A 24 -15.37 12.67 18.88
CA CYS A 24 -14.80 11.92 20.00
C CYS A 24 -15.90 11.18 20.80
N SER A 25 -15.64 9.95 21.21
CA SER A 25 -16.07 9.46 22.52
C SER A 25 -15.30 8.20 22.93
N ASN A 26 -14.83 8.22 24.17
CA ASN A 26 -14.18 7.12 24.87
C ASN A 26 -15.18 6.00 25.17
N ASP A 27 -14.82 4.77 24.87
CA ASP A 27 -15.23 3.64 25.71
C ASP A 27 -14.23 2.49 25.59
N SER A 28 -13.75 2.08 26.74
CA SER A 28 -12.80 0.99 26.96
C SER A 28 -13.51 -0.36 26.90
N ASN A 29 -13.11 -1.25 26.00
CA ASN A 29 -13.47 -2.66 26.11
C ASN A 29 -12.31 -3.60 25.74
N THR A 30 -12.06 -4.46 26.64
CA THR A 30 -11.14 -5.57 26.85
C THR A 30 -10.71 -6.33 25.60
N LEU A 31 -9.41 -6.26 25.32
CA LEU A 31 -8.67 -7.08 24.38
C LEU A 31 -8.30 -8.43 25.01
N ASN A 32 -8.22 -9.46 24.20
CA ASN A 32 -7.84 -10.82 24.55
C ASN A 32 -6.41 -10.84 25.17
N PRO A 33 -6.20 -11.43 26.37
CA PRO A 33 -4.93 -11.34 27.08
C PRO A 33 -3.74 -12.04 26.43
N ASN A 34 -3.94 -12.87 25.42
CA ASN A 34 -2.87 -13.59 24.74
C ASN A 34 -2.23 -12.82 23.57
N GLU A 35 -2.85 -11.76 23.05
CA GLU A 35 -2.26 -10.88 22.03
C GLU A 35 -1.46 -9.71 22.62
N LYS A 36 -1.61 -9.49 23.92
CA LYS A 36 -1.01 -8.35 24.63
C LYS A 36 0.50 -8.44 24.80
N VAL A 37 1.09 -9.61 24.63
CA VAL A 37 2.50 -9.87 24.99
C VAL A 37 3.51 -9.46 23.89
N ILE A 38 3.09 -9.30 22.64
CA ILE A 38 4.04 -9.08 21.53
C ILE A 38 4.21 -7.59 21.18
N LEU A 39 3.37 -6.69 21.69
CA LEU A 39 3.34 -5.29 21.25
C LEU A 39 3.48 -4.23 22.34
N GLU A 40 3.70 -4.61 23.58
CA GLU A 40 3.93 -3.62 24.65
C GLU A 40 5.29 -2.92 24.57
N GLU A 41 6.21 -3.37 23.71
CA GLU A 41 7.61 -2.89 23.77
C GLU A 41 7.98 -1.81 22.74
N VAL A 42 7.17 -1.48 21.74
CA VAL A 42 7.62 -0.52 20.67
C VAL A 42 6.57 0.46 20.14
N VAL A 43 5.39 0.60 20.69
CA VAL A 43 4.47 1.56 20.08
C VAL A 43 4.19 2.76 20.97
N THR A 44 5.10 3.72 20.93
CA THR A 44 4.76 5.13 21.22
C THR A 44 3.73 5.54 20.17
N THR A 45 2.56 6.01 20.62
CA THR A 45 1.56 6.60 19.73
C THR A 45 2.25 7.66 18.88
N PRO A 46 2.25 7.56 17.54
CA PRO A 46 2.91 8.55 16.70
C PRO A 46 2.35 9.92 17.05
N THR A 47 3.22 10.88 17.28
CA THR A 47 2.81 12.26 17.46
C THR A 47 2.18 12.72 16.16
N LEU A 48 1.01 13.37 16.20
CA LEU A 48 0.32 13.95 15.02
C LEU A 48 1.12 15.13 14.40
N GLN A 49 2.42 15.17 14.63
CA GLN A 49 3.30 16.18 14.06
C GLN A 49 3.73 15.75 12.65
N LYS A 50 3.84 16.75 11.79
CA LYS A 50 4.43 16.58 10.47
C LYS A 50 5.94 16.65 10.56
N ASN A 51 6.60 15.95 9.66
CA ASN A 51 8.04 16.10 9.51
C ASN A 51 8.38 17.50 8.97
N SER A 52 9.50 18.03 9.41
CA SER A 52 9.96 19.35 8.97
C SER A 52 10.51 19.30 7.54
N ALA A 53 10.51 20.46 6.86
CA ALA A 53 11.13 20.58 5.54
C ALA A 53 12.62 20.19 5.53
N ALA A 54 13.32 20.35 6.66
CA ALA A 54 14.73 19.96 6.79
C ALA A 54 14.88 18.43 6.84
N GLU A 55 13.99 17.72 7.54
CA GLU A 55 13.95 16.25 7.57
C GLU A 55 13.64 15.67 6.18
N TRP A 56 12.64 16.21 5.50
CA TRP A 56 12.33 15.81 4.13
C TRP A 56 13.49 16.10 3.16
N ALA A 57 14.17 17.22 3.29
CA ALA A 57 15.34 17.52 2.48
C ALA A 57 16.49 16.53 2.73
N ALA A 58 16.74 16.17 4.01
CA ALA A 58 17.73 15.16 4.37
C ALA A 58 17.35 13.79 3.82
N PHE A 59 16.09 13.38 3.98
CA PHE A 59 15.55 12.15 3.43
C PHE A 59 15.76 12.07 1.90
N ASN A 60 15.30 13.08 1.16
CA ASN A 60 15.42 13.10 -0.29
C ASN A 60 16.88 13.03 -0.76
N LEU A 61 17.81 13.69 -0.04
CA LEU A 61 19.24 13.63 -0.36
C LEU A 61 19.80 12.20 -0.23
N GLU A 62 19.45 11.48 0.85
CA GLU A 62 19.91 10.10 1.06
C GLU A 62 19.23 9.14 0.07
N ILE A 63 17.95 9.35 -0.27
CA ILE A 63 17.25 8.55 -1.27
C ILE A 63 17.89 8.71 -2.67
N GLU A 64 18.34 9.91 -3.07
CA GLU A 64 19.06 10.08 -4.34
C GLU A 64 20.39 9.31 -4.35
N LYS A 65 21.12 9.24 -3.22
CA LYS A 65 22.32 8.41 -3.10
C LYS A 65 21.98 6.92 -3.20
N LEU A 66 20.93 6.50 -2.51
CA LEU A 66 20.44 5.12 -2.55
C LEU A 66 20.04 4.71 -3.97
N LYS A 67 19.26 5.53 -4.67
CA LYS A 67 18.91 5.30 -6.08
C LYS A 67 20.13 5.14 -6.98
N ALA A 68 21.13 6.01 -6.82
CA ALA A 68 22.35 5.94 -7.62
C ALA A 68 23.11 4.60 -7.42
N LYS A 69 23.04 4.00 -6.23
CA LYS A 69 23.63 2.68 -5.93
C LYS A 69 22.95 1.56 -6.74
N TYR A 70 21.65 1.63 -6.96
CA TYR A 70 20.85 0.58 -7.61
C TYR A 70 20.61 0.83 -9.10
N LEU A 71 20.73 2.06 -9.59
CA LEU A 71 20.60 2.40 -11.02
C LEU A 71 21.86 2.00 -11.81
N THR A 72 22.11 0.70 -11.92
CA THR A 72 23.20 0.18 -12.72
C THR A 72 22.82 0.11 -14.22
N PRO A 73 23.78 0.12 -15.16
CA PRO A 73 23.51 -0.06 -16.60
C PRO A 73 22.70 -1.34 -16.90
N GLU A 74 22.85 -2.38 -16.08
CA GLU A 74 22.10 -3.63 -16.20
C GLU A 74 20.63 -3.45 -15.86
N VAL A 75 20.31 -2.73 -14.78
CA VAL A 75 18.93 -2.42 -14.37
C VAL A 75 18.26 -1.57 -15.45
N VAL A 76 18.94 -0.51 -15.90
CA VAL A 76 18.44 0.35 -16.99
C VAL A 76 18.23 -0.44 -18.29
N GLY A 77 19.17 -1.33 -18.62
CA GLY A 77 19.08 -2.17 -19.83
C GLY A 77 17.97 -3.24 -19.75
N ARG A 78 17.57 -3.67 -18.54
CA ARG A 78 16.46 -4.59 -18.33
C ARG A 78 15.11 -3.89 -18.48
N ALA A 79 14.95 -2.72 -17.90
CA ALA A 79 13.77 -1.89 -18.04
C ALA A 79 13.43 -1.58 -19.52
N MET A 80 14.45 -1.43 -20.36
CA MET A 80 14.27 -1.22 -21.82
C MET A 80 13.87 -2.48 -22.59
N ARG A 81 14.09 -3.69 -22.06
CA ARG A 81 13.84 -4.97 -22.75
C ARG A 81 12.50 -5.61 -22.46
N ILE A 82 11.74 -5.11 -21.47
CA ILE A 82 10.39 -5.58 -21.19
C ILE A 82 9.45 -5.05 -22.28
N GLY A 83 9.59 -5.64 -23.48
CA GLY A 83 8.63 -5.48 -24.56
C GLY A 83 7.42 -6.37 -24.29
N ARG A 84 6.25 -5.92 -24.66
CA ARG A 84 4.96 -6.64 -24.56
C ARG A 84 5.06 -8.05 -25.13
N ASP A 85 5.25 -9.03 -24.27
CA ASP A 85 4.74 -10.36 -24.53
C ASP A 85 3.23 -10.34 -24.26
N SER A 86 2.47 -10.90 -25.17
CA SER A 86 1.02 -10.84 -25.18
C SER A 86 0.43 -11.40 -23.89
N GLY A 87 -0.01 -10.52 -22.99
CA GLY A 87 -0.69 -10.86 -21.75
C GLY A 87 0.00 -10.41 -20.46
N ALA A 88 1.29 -10.09 -20.47
CA ALA A 88 1.99 -9.56 -19.30
C ALA A 88 1.66 -8.07 -19.08
N LEU A 89 1.64 -7.64 -17.80
CA LEU A 89 1.55 -6.22 -17.46
C LEU A 89 2.76 -5.45 -18.03
N SER A 90 2.50 -4.32 -18.66
CA SER A 90 3.54 -3.36 -18.96
C SER A 90 4.13 -2.78 -17.67
N LYS A 91 5.32 -2.18 -17.75
CA LYS A 91 5.91 -1.47 -16.59
C LYS A 91 4.94 -0.42 -16.03
N GLU A 92 4.29 0.34 -16.91
CA GLU A 92 3.34 1.39 -16.54
C GLU A 92 2.12 0.82 -15.79
N GLU A 93 1.62 -0.33 -16.22
CA GLU A 93 0.50 -1.01 -15.56
C GLU A 93 0.90 -1.56 -14.18
N LYS A 94 2.12 -2.11 -14.05
CA LYS A 94 2.68 -2.52 -12.75
C LYS A 94 2.83 -1.33 -11.81
N VAL A 95 3.41 -0.24 -12.29
CA VAL A 95 3.54 1.00 -11.51
C VAL A 95 2.18 1.46 -11.00
N LEU A 96 1.13 1.41 -11.83
CA LEU A 96 -0.21 1.86 -11.44
C LEU A 96 -0.81 1.00 -10.32
N ILE A 97 -0.70 -0.34 -10.41
CA ILE A 97 -1.21 -1.22 -9.34
C ILE A 97 -0.44 -0.97 -8.04
N VAL A 98 0.89 -1.02 -8.09
CA VAL A 98 1.73 -0.86 -6.89
C VAL A 98 1.55 0.52 -6.25
N LEU A 99 1.35 1.57 -7.07
CA LEU A 99 1.06 2.92 -6.58
C LEU A 99 -0.32 2.98 -5.91
N ALA A 100 -1.33 2.36 -6.50
CA ALA A 100 -2.68 2.31 -5.92
C ALA A 100 -2.64 1.62 -4.55
N ASP A 101 -1.95 0.48 -4.44
CA ASP A 101 -1.79 -0.26 -3.21
C ASP A 101 -1.05 0.55 -2.14
N LEU A 102 0.05 1.18 -2.54
CA LEU A 102 0.87 2.00 -1.66
C LEU A 102 0.08 3.20 -1.13
N TRP A 103 -0.62 3.92 -2.00
CA TRP A 103 -1.42 5.06 -1.58
C TRP A 103 -2.63 4.64 -0.73
N GLY A 104 -3.31 3.54 -1.09
CA GLY A 104 -4.35 2.96 -0.25
C GLY A 104 -3.82 2.61 1.15
N GLY A 105 -2.65 1.98 1.23
CA GLY A 105 -1.99 1.70 2.51
C GLY A 105 -1.68 2.97 3.31
N ALA A 106 -1.13 3.99 2.68
CA ALA A 106 -0.80 5.27 3.34
C ALA A 106 -2.05 6.02 3.82
N HIS A 107 -3.12 6.08 3.01
CA HIS A 107 -4.39 6.70 3.38
C HIS A 107 -5.08 5.95 4.51
N GLY A 108 -5.15 4.63 4.43
CA GLY A 108 -5.80 3.80 5.42
C GLY A 108 -5.19 3.92 6.82
N VAL A 109 -3.86 4.13 6.90
CA VAL A 109 -3.21 4.48 8.17
C VAL A 109 -3.84 5.73 8.76
N LYS A 110 -3.96 6.80 7.98
CA LYS A 110 -4.50 8.08 8.46
C LYS A 110 -5.91 7.91 9.03
N GLY A 111 -6.78 7.22 8.31
CA GLY A 111 -8.13 6.90 8.79
C GLY A 111 -8.17 6.04 10.04
N GLY A 112 -7.22 5.13 10.17
CA GLY A 112 -7.16 4.17 11.28
C GLY A 112 -6.43 4.65 12.53
N LEU A 113 -5.52 5.66 12.44
CA LEU A 113 -4.69 6.11 13.56
C LEU A 113 -5.48 6.59 14.78
N SER A 114 -6.67 7.17 14.58
CA SER A 114 -7.56 7.57 15.68
C SER A 114 -8.03 6.39 16.55
N PHE A 115 -7.88 5.17 16.06
CA PHE A 115 -8.20 3.91 16.76
C PHE A 115 -6.92 3.16 17.22
N GLY A 116 -5.79 3.88 17.27
CA GLY A 116 -4.49 3.34 17.65
C GLY A 116 -3.81 2.56 16.51
N ILE A 117 -2.68 1.93 16.83
CA ILE A 117 -1.82 1.26 15.83
C ILE A 117 -2.55 0.13 15.10
N TRP A 118 -3.37 -0.65 15.79
CA TRP A 118 -4.16 -1.71 15.16
C TRP A 118 -5.25 -1.18 14.23
N GLY A 119 -5.80 -0.01 14.56
CA GLY A 119 -6.70 0.70 13.64
C GLY A 119 -5.95 1.16 12.38
N ALA A 120 -4.73 1.67 12.55
CA ALA A 120 -3.87 2.05 11.44
C ALA A 120 -3.53 0.85 10.54
N VAL A 121 -3.16 -0.31 11.14
CA VAL A 121 -2.90 -1.56 10.39
C VAL A 121 -4.15 -2.00 9.62
N ALA A 122 -5.30 -2.05 10.28
CA ALA A 122 -6.54 -2.48 9.64
C ALA A 122 -6.95 -1.53 8.50
N GLY A 123 -6.88 -0.23 8.73
CA GLY A 123 -7.16 0.79 7.72
C GLY A 123 -6.26 0.62 6.50
N ALA A 124 -4.94 0.55 6.73
CA ALA A 124 -3.96 0.39 5.66
C ALA A 124 -4.18 -0.88 4.82
N VAL A 125 -4.43 -2.02 5.48
CA VAL A 125 -4.64 -3.30 4.80
C VAL A 125 -5.94 -3.29 3.98
N ILE A 126 -7.02 -2.77 4.55
CA ILE A 126 -8.34 -2.75 3.87
C ILE A 126 -8.32 -1.76 2.71
N GLU A 127 -7.84 -0.54 2.93
CA GLU A 127 -7.84 0.50 1.90
C GLU A 127 -6.85 0.18 0.78
N GLY A 128 -5.65 -0.33 1.11
CA GLY A 128 -4.72 -0.86 0.12
C GLY A 128 -5.36 -1.96 -0.73
N ALA A 129 -6.04 -2.93 -0.11
CA ALA A 129 -6.69 -4.02 -0.84
C ALA A 129 -7.84 -3.54 -1.75
N ILE A 130 -8.59 -2.51 -1.35
CA ILE A 130 -9.64 -1.92 -2.18
C ILE A 130 -9.03 -1.30 -3.44
N GLU A 131 -8.05 -0.41 -3.26
CA GLU A 131 -7.41 0.29 -4.38
C GLU A 131 -6.73 -0.69 -5.35
N SER A 132 -6.06 -1.71 -4.82
CA SER A 132 -5.47 -2.83 -5.57
C SER A 132 -6.50 -3.53 -6.45
N LEU A 133 -7.60 -3.97 -5.85
CA LEU A 133 -8.62 -4.75 -6.56
C LEU A 133 -9.42 -3.89 -7.54
N LEU A 134 -9.64 -2.62 -7.28
CA LEU A 134 -10.26 -1.70 -8.23
C LEU A 134 -9.34 -1.46 -9.44
N MET A 135 -8.05 -1.27 -9.21
CA MET A 135 -7.07 -1.13 -10.29
C MET A 135 -6.97 -2.40 -11.11
N TRP A 136 -6.86 -3.56 -10.46
CA TRP A 136 -6.86 -4.86 -11.11
C TRP A 136 -8.13 -5.09 -11.95
N GLY A 137 -9.31 -4.79 -11.40
CA GLY A 137 -10.59 -4.89 -12.10
C GLY A 137 -10.63 -4.01 -13.35
N GLY A 138 -10.15 -2.78 -13.26
CA GLY A 138 -10.03 -1.85 -14.39
C GLY A 138 -9.10 -2.35 -15.48
N LEU A 139 -7.95 -2.90 -15.12
CA LEU A 139 -7.00 -3.51 -16.05
C LEU A 139 -7.57 -4.76 -16.72
N THR A 140 -8.26 -5.62 -15.95
CA THR A 140 -8.94 -6.81 -16.48
C THR A 140 -10.03 -6.45 -17.50
N LEU A 141 -10.85 -5.44 -17.20
CA LEU A 141 -11.85 -4.92 -18.15
C LEU A 141 -11.22 -4.32 -19.41
N SER A 142 -10.00 -3.82 -19.32
CA SER A 142 -9.25 -3.32 -20.48
C SER A 142 -8.58 -4.43 -21.32
N GLY A 143 -8.71 -5.69 -20.90
CA GLY A 143 -8.17 -6.86 -21.57
C GLY A 143 -6.80 -7.31 -21.12
N CYS A 144 -6.28 -6.76 -20.01
CA CYS A 144 -5.05 -7.27 -19.39
C CYS A 144 -5.38 -8.52 -18.56
N MET A 145 -4.58 -9.58 -18.74
CA MET A 145 -4.66 -10.77 -17.88
C MET A 145 -3.64 -10.64 -16.76
N VAL A 146 -4.12 -10.32 -15.56
CA VAL A 146 -3.29 -10.10 -14.36
C VAL A 146 -3.55 -11.23 -13.38
N GLY A 147 -2.54 -12.04 -13.12
CA GLY A 147 -2.55 -13.04 -12.06
C GLY A 147 -1.80 -12.56 -10.81
N ILE A 148 -1.78 -13.39 -9.79
CA ILE A 148 -1.00 -13.18 -8.58
C ILE A 148 0.01 -14.31 -8.41
N ASN A 149 1.19 -13.98 -7.87
CA ASN A 149 2.18 -14.96 -7.46
C ASN A 149 1.74 -15.67 -6.16
N PRO A 150 2.11 -16.94 -5.97
CA PRO A 150 1.88 -17.60 -4.69
C PRO A 150 2.58 -16.87 -3.55
N LEU A 151 1.90 -16.67 -2.41
CA LEU A 151 2.49 -15.98 -1.25
C LEU A 151 3.78 -16.64 -0.76
N SER A 152 3.92 -17.95 -0.92
CA SER A 152 5.13 -18.69 -0.56
C SER A 152 6.37 -18.30 -1.38
N SER A 153 6.21 -17.57 -2.48
CA SER A 153 7.31 -17.06 -3.31
C SER A 153 7.70 -15.61 -2.98
N ILE A 154 7.00 -14.98 -2.04
CA ILE A 154 7.21 -13.58 -1.67
C ILE A 154 8.04 -13.54 -0.38
N ASP A 155 9.27 -13.02 -0.49
CA ASP A 155 10.10 -12.78 0.68
C ASP A 155 9.51 -11.62 1.51
N GLY A 156 9.33 -11.83 2.82
CA GLY A 156 8.98 -10.77 3.75
C GLY A 156 10.16 -9.82 3.96
N LEU A 157 9.89 -8.65 4.54
CA LEU A 157 10.93 -7.75 5.02
C LEU A 157 11.58 -8.36 6.29
N ASP A 158 12.88 -8.13 6.48
CA ASP A 158 13.66 -8.75 7.57
C ASP A 158 13.24 -8.25 8.96
N SER A 159 12.62 -7.10 9.03
CA SER A 159 12.17 -6.50 10.29
C SER A 159 10.73 -6.90 10.64
N ASP A 160 10.46 -7.07 11.94
CA ASP A 160 9.10 -7.09 12.50
C ASP A 160 8.42 -5.70 12.39
N SER A 161 8.81 -4.94 11.37
CA SER A 161 8.36 -3.57 11.16
C SER A 161 6.86 -3.53 10.83
N LEU A 162 6.26 -2.40 11.15
CA LEU A 162 4.89 -2.08 10.75
C LEU A 162 4.68 -2.28 9.23
N ALA A 163 5.68 -1.95 8.43
CA ALA A 163 5.70 -2.14 6.98
C ALA A 163 5.48 -3.61 6.60
N ASN A 164 6.22 -4.54 7.23
CA ASN A 164 6.11 -5.97 6.95
C ASN A 164 4.74 -6.54 7.37
N VAL A 165 4.24 -6.14 8.54
CA VAL A 165 2.92 -6.58 9.04
C VAL A 165 1.80 -6.14 8.11
N ILE A 166 1.79 -4.88 7.69
CA ILE A 166 0.76 -4.33 6.80
C ILE A 166 0.83 -4.99 5.43
N GLY A 167 2.00 -5.02 4.80
CA GLY A 167 2.17 -5.58 3.46
C GLY A 167 1.87 -7.08 3.41
N GLY A 168 2.32 -7.86 4.41
CA GLY A 168 2.02 -9.28 4.50
C GLY A 168 0.52 -9.54 4.65
N ARG A 169 -0.18 -8.81 5.53
CA ARG A 169 -1.64 -8.94 5.69
C ARG A 169 -2.41 -8.50 4.45
N HIS A 170 -1.96 -7.44 3.78
CA HIS A 170 -2.52 -6.98 2.51
C HIS A 170 -2.51 -8.10 1.47
N ASN A 171 -1.36 -8.73 1.25
CA ASN A 171 -1.24 -9.81 0.27
C ASN A 171 -2.08 -11.04 0.61
N ILE A 172 -2.13 -11.44 1.89
CA ILE A 172 -3.00 -12.53 2.36
C ILE A 172 -4.47 -12.21 2.04
N LEU A 173 -4.90 -10.97 2.25
CA LEU A 173 -6.26 -10.54 1.98
C LEU A 173 -6.57 -10.55 0.48
N ILE A 174 -5.67 -10.02 -0.36
CA ILE A 174 -5.80 -10.05 -1.83
C ILE A 174 -5.86 -11.51 -2.32
N GLU A 175 -4.92 -12.37 -1.92
CA GLU A 175 -4.92 -13.77 -2.34
C GLU A 175 -6.25 -14.45 -1.97
N LYS A 176 -6.73 -14.21 -0.74
CA LYS A 176 -8.01 -14.77 -0.28
C LYS A 176 -9.18 -14.35 -1.16
N ILE A 177 -9.24 -13.10 -1.57
CA ILE A 177 -10.31 -12.58 -2.43
C ILE A 177 -10.17 -13.13 -3.84
N MET A 178 -8.97 -13.10 -4.41
CA MET A 178 -8.69 -13.57 -5.77
C MET A 178 -8.90 -15.07 -5.96
N THR A 179 -8.67 -15.87 -4.90
CA THR A 179 -8.89 -17.33 -4.93
C THR A 179 -10.31 -17.75 -4.53
N SER A 180 -11.14 -16.81 -4.10
CA SER A 180 -12.56 -17.03 -3.81
C SER A 180 -13.40 -16.82 -5.06
N ASN A 181 -14.65 -17.34 -5.07
CA ASN A 181 -15.60 -17.14 -6.14
C ASN A 181 -16.25 -15.73 -6.09
N ILE A 182 -15.50 -14.70 -5.71
CA ILE A 182 -15.99 -13.33 -5.65
C ILE A 182 -15.76 -12.66 -7.01
N ASP A 183 -16.83 -12.17 -7.61
CA ASP A 183 -16.79 -11.47 -8.89
C ASP A 183 -16.46 -9.98 -8.67
N VAL A 184 -15.19 -9.72 -8.32
CA VAL A 184 -14.68 -8.37 -8.04
C VAL A 184 -14.97 -7.39 -9.18
N VAL A 185 -14.88 -7.86 -10.43
CA VAL A 185 -15.01 -7.01 -11.63
C VAL A 185 -16.41 -6.42 -11.78
N ASN A 186 -17.43 -7.16 -11.36
CA ASN A 186 -18.83 -6.75 -11.48
C ASN A 186 -19.43 -6.22 -10.15
N MET A 187 -18.65 -6.16 -9.08
CA MET A 187 -19.10 -5.59 -7.80
C MET A 187 -19.10 -4.06 -7.85
N SER A 188 -20.05 -3.43 -7.15
CA SER A 188 -19.92 -2.00 -6.84
C SER A 188 -18.79 -1.78 -5.83
N SER A 189 -18.17 -0.60 -5.86
CA SER A 189 -17.08 -0.27 -4.92
C SER A 189 -17.49 -0.45 -3.45
N HIS A 190 -18.73 -0.09 -3.10
CA HIS A 190 -19.23 -0.29 -1.74
C HIS A 190 -19.44 -1.78 -1.40
N ALA A 191 -19.94 -2.60 -2.32
CA ALA A 191 -20.06 -4.04 -2.10
C ALA A 191 -18.68 -4.69 -1.94
N LEU A 192 -17.70 -4.25 -2.71
CA LEU A 192 -16.31 -4.68 -2.58
C LEU A 192 -15.73 -4.30 -1.22
N LEU A 193 -15.95 -3.07 -0.74
CA LEU A 193 -15.52 -2.62 0.58
C LEU A 193 -16.11 -3.50 1.70
N VAL A 194 -17.41 -3.78 1.64
CA VAL A 194 -18.07 -4.67 2.61
C VAL A 194 -17.44 -6.06 2.60
N GLU A 195 -17.19 -6.63 1.42
CA GLU A 195 -16.61 -7.96 1.30
C GLU A 195 -15.16 -8.00 1.80
N ILE A 196 -14.33 -7.03 1.42
CA ILE A 196 -12.95 -6.91 1.89
C ILE A 196 -12.92 -6.80 3.43
N THR A 197 -13.76 -5.95 4.01
CA THR A 197 -13.88 -5.79 5.47
C THR A 197 -14.28 -7.11 6.15
N ASN A 198 -15.24 -7.84 5.58
CA ASN A 198 -15.66 -9.14 6.11
C ASN A 198 -14.54 -10.19 6.00
N GLN A 199 -13.79 -10.21 4.91
CA GLN A 199 -12.67 -11.13 4.75
C GLN A 199 -11.51 -10.77 5.70
N TYR A 200 -11.24 -9.47 5.90
CA TYR A 200 -10.29 -9.02 6.90
C TYR A 200 -10.64 -9.55 8.29
N GLU A 201 -11.89 -9.38 8.73
CA GLU A 201 -12.33 -9.88 10.04
C GLU A 201 -12.22 -11.41 10.18
N ARG A 202 -12.49 -12.15 9.11
CA ARG A 202 -12.34 -13.63 9.10
C ARG A 202 -10.88 -14.06 9.22
N LEU A 203 -9.96 -13.31 8.66
CA LEU A 203 -8.53 -13.64 8.62
C LEU A 203 -7.79 -13.16 9.88
N PHE A 204 -8.11 -11.97 10.37
CA PHE A 204 -7.28 -11.27 11.36
C PHE A 204 -8.03 -10.92 12.66
N GLY A 205 -9.31 -11.28 12.76
CA GLY A 205 -10.14 -11.01 13.92
C GLY A 205 -11.07 -9.80 13.76
N PRO A 206 -12.03 -9.65 14.67
CA PRO A 206 -13.07 -8.64 14.56
C PRO A 206 -12.53 -7.23 14.74
N LEU A 207 -13.03 -6.30 13.92
CA LEU A 207 -12.76 -4.87 14.06
C LEU A 207 -13.59 -4.24 15.17
N PRO A 208 -13.06 -3.25 15.90
CA PRO A 208 -13.87 -2.41 16.77
C PRO A 208 -15.05 -1.80 16.00
N ASN A 209 -16.24 -1.78 16.59
CA ASN A 209 -17.46 -1.34 15.90
C ASN A 209 -17.33 0.07 15.29
N LEU A 210 -16.71 1.01 15.99
CA LEU A 210 -16.50 2.37 15.50
C LEU A 210 -15.56 2.41 14.30
N LEU A 211 -14.46 1.67 14.36
CA LEU A 211 -13.53 1.55 13.23
C LEU A 211 -14.21 0.92 12.02
N LYS A 212 -14.94 -0.18 12.23
CA LYS A 212 -15.71 -0.84 11.16
C LYS A 212 -16.72 0.11 10.53
N SER A 213 -17.45 0.87 11.35
CA SER A 213 -18.42 1.86 10.84
C SER A 213 -17.73 2.97 10.07
N SER A 214 -16.57 3.44 10.54
CA SER A 214 -15.75 4.43 9.83
C SER A 214 -15.32 3.89 8.46
N ILE A 215 -14.75 2.71 8.42
CA ILE A 215 -14.32 2.05 7.17
C ILE A 215 -15.52 1.90 6.21
N LEU A 216 -16.65 1.36 6.67
CA LEU A 216 -17.81 1.13 5.81
C LEU A 216 -18.52 2.41 5.35
N SER A 217 -18.24 3.56 5.97
CA SER A 217 -18.75 4.87 5.55
C SER A 217 -17.84 5.59 4.56
N MET A 218 -16.69 5.02 4.21
CA MET A 218 -15.75 5.62 3.26
C MET A 218 -16.39 5.69 1.87
N ASN A 219 -16.29 6.85 1.24
CA ASN A 219 -16.62 7.02 -0.17
C ASN A 219 -15.42 6.55 -1.01
N ILE A 220 -15.48 5.32 -1.48
CA ILE A 220 -14.46 4.79 -2.38
C ILE A 220 -14.52 5.57 -3.68
N GLY A 221 -13.40 6.11 -4.07
CA GLY A 221 -13.28 6.93 -5.27
C GLY A 221 -13.38 8.43 -5.03
N GLU A 222 -13.63 8.89 -3.81
CA GLU A 222 -13.38 10.27 -3.39
C GLU A 222 -12.09 10.28 -2.58
N ILE A 223 -11.09 11.01 -3.04
CA ILE A 223 -9.88 11.22 -2.23
C ILE A 223 -10.29 11.99 -1.00
N GLN A 224 -10.37 11.26 0.09
CA GLN A 224 -10.41 11.85 1.40
C GLN A 224 -9.01 12.39 1.68
N ASP A 225 -8.90 13.58 2.22
CA ASP A 225 -7.66 14.23 2.68
C ASP A 225 -6.36 13.80 1.96
N PRO A 226 -5.82 14.61 1.05
CA PRO A 226 -4.63 14.24 0.30
C PRO A 226 -3.48 13.91 1.27
N ILE A 227 -2.72 12.87 0.95
CA ILE A 227 -1.39 12.69 1.55
C ILE A 227 -0.52 13.90 1.22
N SER A 228 0.50 14.18 2.05
CA SER A 228 1.34 15.33 1.78
C SER A 228 2.09 15.16 0.44
N VAL A 229 2.40 16.28 -0.21
CA VAL A 229 3.16 16.28 -1.47
C VAL A 229 4.51 15.57 -1.31
N ASP A 230 5.11 15.67 -0.13
CA ASP A 230 6.38 15.01 0.17
C ASP A 230 6.22 13.48 0.17
N ILE A 231 5.14 12.96 0.76
CA ILE A 231 4.82 11.52 0.72
C ILE A 231 4.54 11.07 -0.70
N GLU A 232 3.71 11.81 -1.46
CA GLU A 232 3.42 11.49 -2.86
C GLU A 232 4.70 11.39 -3.69
N GLN A 233 5.61 12.34 -3.55
CA GLN A 233 6.89 12.36 -4.26
C GLN A 233 7.78 11.20 -3.87
N ALA A 234 7.95 10.96 -2.57
CA ALA A 234 8.78 9.89 -2.05
C ALA A 234 8.28 8.52 -2.49
N THR A 235 6.98 8.29 -2.40
CA THR A 235 6.34 7.02 -2.77
C THR A 235 6.35 6.77 -4.28
N ALA A 236 6.13 7.79 -5.09
CA ALA A 236 6.25 7.68 -6.55
C ALA A 236 7.69 7.34 -6.97
N GLN A 237 8.69 7.93 -6.34
CA GLN A 237 10.10 7.61 -6.57
C GLN A 237 10.41 6.17 -6.15
N TYR A 238 9.92 5.72 -5.01
CA TYR A 238 10.09 4.36 -4.52
C TYR A 238 9.53 3.33 -5.51
N VAL A 239 8.26 3.47 -5.92
CA VAL A 239 7.60 2.53 -6.84
C VAL A 239 8.33 2.45 -8.17
N ASN A 240 8.74 3.59 -8.73
CA ASN A 240 9.50 3.61 -9.98
C ASN A 240 10.81 2.82 -9.89
N MET A 241 11.42 2.74 -8.71
CA MET A 241 12.62 1.93 -8.51
C MET A 241 12.30 0.46 -8.36
N ILE A 242 11.38 0.09 -7.47
CA ILE A 242 11.16 -1.33 -7.12
C ILE A 242 10.58 -2.16 -8.26
N VAL A 243 9.84 -1.57 -9.18
CA VAL A 243 9.29 -2.29 -10.34
C VAL A 243 10.35 -2.70 -11.38
N ASP A 244 11.53 -2.07 -11.35
CA ASP A 244 12.66 -2.37 -12.23
C ASP A 244 13.67 -3.34 -11.61
N LEU A 245 13.60 -3.55 -10.29
CA LEU A 245 14.54 -4.40 -9.55
C LEU A 245 14.06 -5.86 -9.54
N ASN A 246 15.03 -6.81 -9.55
CA ASN A 246 14.70 -8.21 -9.29
C ASN A 246 14.41 -8.44 -7.80
N GLY A 247 13.88 -9.61 -7.41
CA GLY A 247 13.47 -9.89 -6.04
C GLY A 247 14.52 -9.57 -4.99
N ILE A 248 15.78 -10.02 -5.17
CA ILE A 248 16.88 -9.75 -4.22
C ILE A 248 17.21 -8.26 -4.15
N GLN A 249 17.27 -7.58 -5.28
CA GLN A 249 17.55 -6.14 -5.34
C GLN A 249 16.41 -5.33 -4.76
N LYS A 250 15.15 -5.73 -5.02
CA LYS A 250 13.95 -5.10 -4.48
C LYS A 250 13.94 -5.17 -2.96
N HIS A 251 14.22 -6.35 -2.40
CA HIS A 251 14.33 -6.56 -0.96
C HIS A 251 15.41 -5.65 -0.35
N ALA A 252 16.64 -5.74 -0.85
CA ALA A 252 17.75 -4.95 -0.33
C ALA A 252 17.51 -3.43 -0.45
N TYR A 253 16.95 -2.97 -1.58
CA TYR A 253 16.61 -1.56 -1.77
C TYR A 253 15.55 -1.11 -0.76
N THR A 254 14.54 -1.93 -0.51
CA THR A 254 13.46 -1.60 0.42
C THR A 254 13.96 -1.52 1.86
N GLU A 255 14.80 -2.47 2.30
CA GLU A 255 15.40 -2.43 3.64
C GLU A 255 16.25 -1.17 3.82
N GLU A 256 17.11 -0.84 2.86
CA GLU A 256 17.92 0.39 2.92
C GLU A 256 17.05 1.66 2.85
N TYR A 257 15.93 1.62 2.12
CA TYR A 257 14.97 2.73 2.08
C TYR A 257 14.30 2.97 3.44
N LEU A 258 13.89 1.89 4.12
CA LEU A 258 13.33 1.96 5.47
C LEU A 258 14.36 2.45 6.49
N GLU A 259 15.63 2.03 6.37
CA GLU A 259 16.73 2.53 7.19
C GLU A 259 16.94 4.05 6.99
N VAL A 260 16.93 4.54 5.76
CA VAL A 260 17.01 5.98 5.46
C VAL A 260 15.85 6.73 6.11
N MET A 261 14.64 6.20 6.03
CA MET A 261 13.47 6.80 6.69
C MET A 261 13.67 6.90 8.21
N ASP A 262 14.20 5.84 8.81
CA ASP A 262 14.42 5.78 10.26
C ASP A 262 15.44 6.82 10.75
N ILE A 263 16.49 7.02 9.96
CA ILE A 263 17.58 7.96 10.31
C ILE A 263 17.19 9.42 10.07
N THR A 264 16.36 9.69 9.05
CA THR A 264 16.13 11.05 8.56
C THR A 264 14.79 11.66 8.98
N LEU A 265 13.75 10.84 9.18
CA LEU A 265 12.41 11.29 9.56
C LEU A 265 12.12 10.99 11.03
N ALA A 266 11.68 12.00 11.77
CA ALA A 266 11.20 11.81 13.14
C ALA A 266 9.90 10.98 13.14
N ASP A 267 9.61 10.33 14.27
CA ASP A 267 8.37 9.59 14.46
C ASP A 267 7.16 10.54 14.35
N SER A 268 6.36 10.32 13.34
CA SER A 268 5.27 11.20 12.93
C SER A 268 4.16 10.41 12.25
N GLU A 269 3.02 11.06 12.06
CA GLU A 269 1.94 10.53 11.22
C GLU A 269 2.44 10.26 9.80
N GLU A 270 3.21 11.21 9.22
CA GLU A 270 3.74 11.09 7.86
C GLU A 270 4.70 9.90 7.71
N LYS A 271 5.60 9.69 8.69
CA LYS A 271 6.49 8.51 8.72
C LYS A 271 5.67 7.21 8.81
N THR A 272 4.61 7.19 9.62
CA THR A 272 3.73 6.01 9.74
C THR A 272 2.98 5.72 8.44
N GLN A 273 2.48 6.75 7.75
CA GLN A 273 1.87 6.62 6.42
C GLN A 273 2.87 6.09 5.40
N MET A 274 4.10 6.61 5.41
CA MET A 274 5.18 6.11 4.55
C MET A 274 5.50 4.64 4.82
N LEU A 275 5.66 4.24 6.09
CA LEU A 275 5.93 2.84 6.46
C LEU A 275 4.85 1.90 5.93
N ALA A 276 3.58 2.29 6.10
CA ALA A 276 2.46 1.49 5.61
C ALA A 276 2.44 1.41 4.08
N GLY A 277 2.61 2.55 3.41
CA GLY A 277 2.66 2.61 1.96
C GLY A 277 3.81 1.79 1.39
N ILE A 278 5.04 1.95 1.91
CA ILE A 278 6.22 1.20 1.45
C ILE A 278 6.02 -0.31 1.68
N GLY A 279 5.51 -0.70 2.85
CA GLY A 279 5.22 -2.11 3.14
C GLY A 279 4.21 -2.71 2.16
N THR A 280 3.09 -2.02 1.94
CA THR A 280 2.08 -2.45 0.97
C THR A 280 2.66 -2.50 -0.44
N GLY A 281 3.38 -1.45 -0.86
CA GLY A 281 3.98 -1.37 -2.19
C GLY A 281 5.04 -2.44 -2.46
N TYR A 282 5.91 -2.75 -1.48
CA TYR A 282 6.89 -3.83 -1.58
C TYR A 282 6.25 -5.19 -1.81
N HIS A 283 5.30 -5.54 -0.94
CA HIS A 283 4.60 -6.81 -1.02
C HIS A 283 3.72 -6.90 -2.27
N SER A 284 3.06 -5.81 -2.66
CA SER A 284 2.28 -5.71 -3.89
C SER A 284 3.14 -5.89 -5.14
N ALA A 285 4.30 -5.24 -5.21
CA ALA A 285 5.21 -5.36 -6.35
C ALA A 285 5.68 -6.80 -6.57
N SER A 286 5.71 -7.62 -5.53
CA SER A 286 6.03 -9.05 -5.62
C SER A 286 4.79 -9.91 -5.90
N LEU A 287 3.61 -9.50 -5.40
CA LEU A 287 2.35 -10.21 -5.62
C LEU A 287 1.91 -10.18 -7.08
N TRP A 288 1.96 -9.00 -7.71
CA TRP A 288 1.52 -8.77 -9.08
C TRP A 288 2.60 -9.02 -10.14
N GLU A 289 3.69 -9.66 -9.78
CA GLU A 289 4.65 -10.15 -10.76
C GLU A 289 4.02 -11.31 -11.52
N ILE A 290 3.60 -11.05 -12.75
CA ILE A 290 3.35 -12.12 -13.70
C ILE A 290 4.71 -12.67 -14.07
N GLU A 291 4.96 -13.95 -13.75
CA GLU A 291 6.11 -14.67 -14.29
C GLU A 291 6.12 -14.48 -15.81
N GLY A 292 7.07 -13.69 -16.28
CA GLY A 292 7.52 -13.86 -17.63
C GLY A 292 8.00 -15.31 -17.72
N GLN A 293 7.31 -16.13 -18.50
CA GLN A 293 7.75 -17.50 -18.74
C GLN A 293 9.24 -17.49 -19.12
N PRO A 294 10.01 -18.47 -18.63
CA PRO A 294 11.44 -18.55 -18.83
C PRO A 294 11.84 -18.54 -20.31
#